data_d062d35f4dd05747fcf1d52727557eb1
#
_entry.id   d062d35f4dd05747fcf1d52727557eb1
#
_cell.length_a   1.000
_cell.length_b   1.000
_cell.length_c   1.000
_cell.angle_alpha   90.00
_cell.angle_beta   90.00
_cell.angle_gamma   90.00
#
_symmetry.space_group_name_H-M   'P 1'
#
loop_
_entity.id
_entity.type
_entity.pdbx_description
1 polymer ?
#
loop_
_entity_poly.entity_id
_entity_poly.type
_entity_poly.pdbx_seq_one_letter_code
_entity_poly.pdbx_strand_id
1 'polypeptide(L)'
;MVSDTEYRAVVEFLYHEARLADEARYAEWLALWTDDGVYWVPATTDPDATPDTHLSHVYDNRARLDTRITLLQTGTRYSQEPASLMRRLVSNVEVAAAGSELIVESNFILAELSVQAKHEMHWWAGRTTHRLRRVNGELRMAGKKVVLVNAAAPLPNLSFLI
;
A
#
# COMPACT_ATOMS: atom_id res chain seq x y z
N MET A 1 -0.32 21.16 -14.85
CA MET A 1 -1.57 20.83 -14.14
C MET A 1 -2.09 19.54 -14.74
N VAL A 2 -2.52 18.60 -13.91
CA VAL A 2 -3.08 17.32 -14.35
C VAL A 2 -4.52 17.57 -14.82
N SER A 3 -4.94 16.93 -15.93
CA SER A 3 -6.31 17.07 -16.43
C SER A 3 -7.33 16.35 -15.54
N ASP A 4 -8.59 16.75 -15.61
CA ASP A 4 -9.67 16.10 -14.87
C ASP A 4 -9.80 14.62 -15.23
N THR A 5 -9.58 14.28 -16.50
CA THR A 5 -9.59 12.88 -16.96
C THR A 5 -8.47 12.08 -16.31
N GLU A 6 -7.26 12.63 -16.25
CA GLU A 6 -6.13 11.96 -15.60
C GLU A 6 -6.34 11.85 -14.09
N TYR A 7 -6.83 12.90 -13.45
CA TYR A 7 -7.18 12.86 -12.02
C TYR A 7 -8.21 11.76 -11.73
N ARG A 8 -9.26 11.66 -12.54
CA ARG A 8 -10.28 10.62 -12.37
C ARG A 8 -9.69 9.22 -12.55
N ALA A 9 -8.86 9.01 -13.56
CA ALA A 9 -8.19 7.74 -13.79
C ALA A 9 -7.31 7.33 -12.58
N VAL A 10 -6.61 8.28 -11.98
CA VAL A 10 -5.82 8.05 -10.76
C VAL A 10 -6.73 7.65 -9.60
N VAL A 11 -7.81 8.36 -9.35
CA VAL A 11 -8.74 8.04 -8.24
C VAL A 11 -9.33 6.64 -8.41
N GLU A 12 -9.75 6.30 -9.62
CA GLU A 12 -10.27 4.95 -9.93
C GLU A 12 -9.20 3.87 -9.70
N PHE A 13 -7.95 4.15 -10.06
CA PHE A 13 -6.82 3.26 -9.79
C PHE A 13 -6.63 3.04 -8.28
N LEU A 14 -6.63 4.12 -7.48
CA LEU A 14 -6.46 4.01 -6.03
C LEU A 14 -7.59 3.20 -5.37
N TYR A 15 -8.83 3.39 -5.82
CA TYR A 15 -9.96 2.62 -5.30
C TYR A 15 -9.87 1.15 -5.69
N HIS A 16 -9.42 0.86 -6.89
CA HIS A 16 -9.22 -0.52 -7.35
C HIS A 16 -8.10 -1.21 -6.54
N GLU A 17 -6.96 -0.55 -6.38
CA GLU A 17 -5.83 -1.03 -5.57
C GLU A 17 -6.27 -1.32 -4.13
N ALA A 18 -7.00 -0.39 -3.51
CA ALA A 18 -7.52 -0.54 -2.17
C ALA A 18 -8.46 -1.74 -2.04
N ARG A 19 -9.35 -1.94 -3.01
CA ARG A 19 -10.28 -3.08 -3.03
C ARG A 19 -9.52 -4.40 -3.12
N LEU A 20 -8.53 -4.50 -3.99
CA LEU A 20 -7.75 -5.73 -4.15
C LEU A 20 -7.02 -6.09 -2.85
N ALA A 21 -6.46 -5.10 -2.16
CA ALA A 21 -5.80 -5.31 -0.88
C ALA A 21 -6.80 -5.75 0.21
N ASP A 22 -7.94 -5.09 0.31
CA ASP A 22 -8.98 -5.39 1.31
C ASP A 22 -9.61 -6.77 1.12
N GLU A 23 -9.75 -7.20 -0.13
CA GLU A 23 -10.34 -8.50 -0.49
C GLU A 23 -9.31 -9.63 -0.55
N ALA A 24 -8.07 -9.36 -0.17
CA ALA A 24 -6.96 -10.34 -0.21
C ALA A 24 -6.75 -10.95 -1.62
N ARG A 25 -7.02 -10.15 -2.66
CA ARG A 25 -6.80 -10.54 -4.06
C ARG A 25 -5.35 -10.24 -4.45
N TYR A 26 -4.45 -10.98 -3.84
CA TYR A 26 -3.01 -10.67 -3.82
C TYR A 26 -2.35 -10.75 -5.19
N ALA A 27 -2.68 -11.74 -5.99
CA ALA A 27 -2.10 -11.89 -7.33
C ALA A 27 -2.48 -10.71 -8.24
N GLU A 28 -3.74 -10.26 -8.17
CA GLU A 28 -4.22 -9.11 -8.94
C GLU A 28 -3.60 -7.81 -8.43
N TRP A 29 -3.43 -7.68 -7.11
CA TRP A 29 -2.74 -6.52 -6.52
C TRP A 29 -1.28 -6.47 -6.97
N LEU A 30 -0.57 -7.59 -6.98
CA LEU A 30 0.81 -7.67 -7.45
C LEU A 30 0.93 -7.28 -8.93
N ALA A 31 -0.06 -7.63 -9.75
CA ALA A 31 -0.10 -7.27 -11.17
C ALA A 31 -0.21 -5.77 -11.43
N LEU A 32 -0.57 -4.96 -10.42
CA LEU A 32 -0.58 -3.50 -10.52
C LEU A 32 0.81 -2.87 -10.45
N TRP A 33 1.85 -3.63 -10.15
CA TRP A 33 3.20 -3.13 -9.97
C TRP A 33 4.03 -3.20 -11.25
N THR A 34 4.95 -2.25 -11.40
CA THR A 34 6.03 -2.32 -12.39
C THR A 34 7.11 -3.31 -11.92
N ASP A 35 7.96 -3.75 -12.85
CA ASP A 35 9.04 -4.69 -12.52
C ASP A 35 10.12 -4.09 -11.59
N ASP A 36 10.25 -2.77 -11.58
CA ASP A 36 11.17 -2.01 -10.73
C ASP A 36 10.49 -1.38 -9.50
N GLY A 37 9.29 -1.81 -9.16
CA GLY A 37 8.49 -1.24 -8.09
C GLY A 37 9.11 -1.39 -6.70
N VAL A 38 8.87 -0.40 -5.83
CA VAL A 38 9.34 -0.39 -4.44
C VAL A 38 8.17 -0.10 -3.50
N TYR A 39 7.96 -1.01 -2.55
CA TYR A 39 6.98 -0.88 -1.47
C TYR A 39 7.69 -0.56 -0.17
N TRP A 40 7.39 0.60 0.41
CA TRP A 40 8.11 1.09 1.58
C TRP A 40 7.15 1.59 2.66
N VAL A 41 7.29 1.04 3.87
CA VAL A 41 6.61 1.49 5.08
C VAL A 41 7.68 1.86 6.10
N PRO A 42 8.10 3.14 6.17
CA PRO A 42 9.14 3.55 7.12
C PRO A 42 8.65 3.47 8.56
N ALA A 43 9.58 3.25 9.50
CA ALA A 43 9.32 3.23 10.94
C ALA A 43 9.49 4.63 11.57
N THR A 44 9.25 5.67 10.82
CA THR A 44 9.38 7.06 11.24
C THR A 44 8.43 7.95 10.46
N THR A 45 8.05 9.09 11.05
CA THR A 45 7.28 10.14 10.39
C THR A 45 8.17 11.26 9.83
N ASP A 46 9.49 11.14 9.97
CA ASP A 46 10.43 12.12 9.43
C ASP A 46 10.32 12.20 7.90
N PRO A 47 9.95 13.36 7.33
CA PRO A 47 9.79 13.50 5.88
C PRO A 47 11.12 13.34 5.12
N ASP A 48 12.24 13.57 5.77
CA ASP A 48 13.58 13.48 5.17
C ASP A 48 14.20 12.08 5.33
N ALA A 49 13.47 11.13 5.92
CA ALA A 49 13.93 9.76 6.07
C ALA A 49 14.13 9.08 4.72
N THR A 50 15.18 8.28 4.64
CA THR A 50 15.43 7.37 3.51
C THR A 50 15.56 5.95 4.05
N PRO A 51 15.39 4.91 3.19
CA PRO A 51 15.56 3.53 3.64
C PRO A 51 16.95 3.24 4.22
N ASP A 52 17.97 4.02 3.82
CA ASP A 52 19.36 3.85 4.30
C ASP A 52 19.62 4.53 5.66
N THR A 53 18.80 5.55 6.00
CA THR A 53 19.03 6.36 7.22
C THR A 53 18.14 5.96 8.38
N HIS A 54 17.03 5.28 8.14
CA HIS A 54 16.03 4.93 9.14
C HIS A 54 15.57 3.49 8.97
N LEU A 55 15.08 2.90 10.06
CA LEU A 55 14.45 1.58 10.03
C LEU A 55 13.14 1.62 9.26
N SER A 56 12.79 0.49 8.66
CA SER A 56 11.54 0.30 7.93
C SER A 56 10.76 -0.87 8.50
N HIS A 57 9.43 -0.75 8.54
CA HIS A 57 8.55 -1.89 8.79
C HIS A 57 8.49 -2.80 7.56
N VAL A 58 8.47 -2.20 6.38
CA VAL A 58 8.51 -2.90 5.09
C VAL A 58 9.41 -2.11 4.15
N TYR A 59 10.33 -2.79 3.48
CA TYR A 59 11.11 -2.22 2.38
C TYR A 59 11.35 -3.32 1.36
N ASP A 60 10.44 -3.42 0.39
CA ASP A 60 10.43 -4.50 -0.60
C ASP A 60 10.68 -3.97 -2.01
N ASN A 61 11.65 -4.54 -2.71
CA ASN A 61 11.74 -4.48 -4.16
C ASN A 61 10.77 -5.49 -4.79
N ARG A 62 10.71 -5.60 -6.11
CA ARG A 62 9.79 -6.52 -6.78
C ARG A 62 9.99 -7.97 -6.37
N ALA A 63 11.23 -8.45 -6.24
CA ALA A 63 11.52 -9.83 -5.83
C ALA A 63 11.00 -10.13 -4.42
N ARG A 64 11.17 -9.19 -3.49
CA ARG A 64 10.63 -9.32 -2.12
C ARG A 64 9.11 -9.23 -2.10
N LEU A 65 8.50 -8.40 -2.95
CA LEU A 65 7.04 -8.36 -3.10
C LEU A 65 6.50 -9.70 -3.58
N ASP A 66 7.12 -10.31 -4.58
CA ASP A 66 6.73 -11.64 -5.08
C ASP A 66 6.77 -12.67 -3.94
N THR A 67 7.82 -12.66 -3.14
CA THR A 67 7.95 -13.55 -1.97
C THR A 67 6.86 -13.27 -0.93
N ARG A 68 6.60 -11.99 -0.61
CA ARG A 68 5.55 -11.60 0.33
C ARG A 68 4.17 -12.09 -0.11
N ILE A 69 3.84 -11.90 -1.38
CA ILE A 69 2.56 -12.35 -1.94
C ILE A 69 2.45 -13.87 -1.91
N THR A 70 3.52 -14.57 -2.26
CA THR A 70 3.55 -16.04 -2.18
C THR A 70 3.26 -16.52 -0.76
N LEU A 71 3.89 -15.93 0.25
CA LEU A 71 3.66 -16.27 1.65
C LEU A 71 2.22 -15.98 2.10
N LEU A 72 1.63 -14.89 1.64
CA LEU A 72 0.23 -14.56 1.94
C LEU A 72 -0.74 -15.55 1.29
N GLN A 73 -0.47 -15.98 0.05
CA GLN A 73 -1.32 -16.90 -0.70
C GLN A 73 -1.25 -18.34 -0.19
N THR A 74 -0.10 -18.77 0.32
CA THR A 74 0.10 -20.17 0.74
C THR A 74 -0.46 -20.49 2.13
N GLY A 75 -1.03 -19.49 2.83
CA GLY A 75 -1.57 -19.71 4.18
C GLY A 75 -0.52 -20.11 5.21
N THR A 76 0.78 -19.96 4.92
CA THR A 76 1.85 -20.29 5.85
C THR A 76 1.99 -19.29 6.99
N ARG A 77 1.28 -18.16 6.89
CA ARG A 77 1.19 -17.16 7.96
C ARG A 77 -0.04 -17.45 8.83
N TYR A 78 0.15 -18.18 9.87
CA TYR A 78 -0.92 -18.54 10.82
C TYR A 78 -1.69 -17.34 11.37
N SER A 79 -1.05 -16.16 11.45
CA SER A 79 -1.69 -14.92 11.90
C SER A 79 -2.74 -14.37 10.93
N GLN A 80 -2.80 -14.86 9.69
CA GLN A 80 -3.74 -14.42 8.65
C GLN A 80 -4.56 -15.59 8.07
N GLU A 81 -4.76 -16.62 8.83
CA GLU A 81 -5.61 -17.74 8.38
C GLU A 81 -6.71 -18.01 9.42
N PRO A 82 -7.97 -17.67 9.10
CA PRO A 82 -8.43 -16.97 7.89
C PRO A 82 -7.93 -15.52 7.80
N ALA A 83 -7.91 -14.95 6.60
CA ALA A 83 -7.51 -13.55 6.38
C ALA A 83 -8.41 -12.61 7.16
N SER A 84 -7.83 -11.54 7.72
CA SER A 84 -8.60 -10.49 8.38
C SER A 84 -9.58 -9.83 7.41
N LEU A 85 -10.76 -9.52 7.90
CA LEU A 85 -11.72 -8.70 7.15
C LEU A 85 -11.30 -7.25 7.24
N MET A 86 -11.16 -6.59 6.10
CA MET A 86 -10.65 -5.22 6.02
C MET A 86 -11.53 -4.34 5.16
N ARG A 87 -11.54 -3.07 5.50
CA ARG A 87 -12.14 -2.03 4.67
C ARG A 87 -11.40 -0.73 4.90
N ARG A 88 -10.98 -0.06 3.82
CA ARG A 88 -10.29 1.24 3.91
C ARG A 88 -11.01 2.32 3.15
N LEU A 89 -10.86 3.54 3.66
CA LEU A 89 -11.27 4.77 3.01
C LEU A 89 -10.03 5.51 2.53
N VAL A 90 -10.03 5.94 1.28
CA VAL A 90 -8.98 6.74 0.68
C VAL A 90 -9.54 8.13 0.41
N SER A 91 -8.82 9.16 0.82
CA SER A 91 -9.27 10.54 0.70
C SER A 91 -8.11 11.50 0.45
N ASN A 92 -8.43 12.78 0.26
CA ASN A 92 -7.42 13.85 0.12
C ASN A 92 -6.41 13.54 -0.99
N VAL A 93 -6.93 13.14 -2.15
CA VAL A 93 -6.09 12.77 -3.29
C VAL A 93 -5.55 14.01 -3.97
N GLU A 94 -4.23 14.10 -4.04
CA GLU A 94 -3.50 15.16 -4.72
C GLU A 94 -2.61 14.54 -5.79
N VAL A 95 -2.66 15.04 -7.02
CA VAL A 95 -1.93 14.46 -8.15
C VAL A 95 -1.03 15.53 -8.78
N ALA A 96 0.23 15.20 -8.93
CA ALA A 96 1.22 16.05 -9.61
C ALA A 96 1.95 15.24 -10.68
N ALA A 97 2.20 15.88 -11.83
CA ALA A 97 3.05 15.29 -12.87
C ALA A 97 4.53 15.49 -12.51
N ALA A 98 5.32 14.45 -12.67
CA ALA A 98 6.77 14.46 -12.44
C ALA A 98 7.47 13.66 -13.55
N GLY A 99 7.82 14.34 -14.63
CA GLY A 99 8.37 13.69 -15.82
C GLY A 99 7.35 12.74 -16.45
N SER A 100 7.73 11.48 -16.61
CA SER A 100 6.86 10.41 -17.14
C SER A 100 6.00 9.74 -16.07
N GLU A 101 6.10 10.17 -14.82
CA GLU A 101 5.37 9.59 -13.69
C GLU A 101 4.36 10.59 -13.13
N LEU A 102 3.39 10.07 -12.39
CA LEU A 102 2.50 10.84 -11.55
C LEU A 102 2.85 10.55 -10.09
N ILE A 103 3.02 11.61 -9.31
CA ILE A 103 3.15 11.51 -7.86
C ILE A 103 1.78 11.79 -7.26
N VAL A 104 1.29 10.82 -6.50
CA VAL A 104 -0.05 10.85 -5.93
C VAL A 104 0.04 10.75 -4.42
N GLU A 105 -0.41 11.80 -3.74
CA GLU A 105 -0.53 11.82 -2.29
C GLU A 105 -1.98 11.54 -1.90
N SER A 106 -2.19 10.76 -0.87
CA SER A 106 -3.53 10.50 -0.33
C SER A 106 -3.47 10.15 1.14
N ASN A 107 -4.59 10.29 1.83
CA ASN A 107 -4.75 9.81 3.19
C ASN A 107 -5.60 8.54 3.19
N PHE A 108 -5.43 7.69 4.21
CA PHE A 108 -6.30 6.54 4.40
C PHE A 108 -6.62 6.29 5.86
N ILE A 109 -7.77 5.66 6.09
CA ILE A 109 -8.13 4.99 7.33
C ILE A 109 -8.53 3.58 6.96
N LEU A 110 -7.99 2.59 7.66
CA LEU A 110 -8.24 1.18 7.47
C LEU A 110 -8.81 0.58 8.75
N ALA A 111 -9.98 -0.05 8.61
CA ALA A 111 -10.55 -0.89 9.66
C ALA A 111 -10.19 -2.34 9.36
N GLU A 112 -9.57 -3.02 10.31
CA GLU A 112 -9.21 -4.43 10.23
C GLU A 112 -9.85 -5.19 11.36
N LEU A 113 -10.67 -6.20 11.04
CA LEU A 113 -11.21 -7.12 12.02
C LEU A 113 -10.34 -8.36 12.08
N SER A 114 -9.61 -8.53 13.16
CA SER A 114 -8.86 -9.76 13.42
C SER A 114 -9.84 -10.89 13.70
N VAL A 115 -9.87 -11.91 12.85
CA VAL A 115 -10.75 -13.08 13.01
C VAL A 115 -10.15 -14.18 13.86
N GLN A 116 -8.87 -14.03 14.25
CA GLN A 116 -8.22 -14.95 15.15
C GLN A 116 -8.42 -14.54 16.62
N ALA A 117 -8.53 -15.49 17.48
CA ALA A 117 -8.56 -15.44 18.94
C ALA A 117 -9.52 -14.45 19.62
N LYS A 118 -9.69 -13.20 19.15
CA LYS A 118 -10.43 -12.18 19.89
C LYS A 118 -11.44 -11.36 19.09
N HIS A 119 -11.48 -11.48 17.76
CA HIS A 119 -12.36 -10.65 16.90
C HIS A 119 -12.23 -9.16 17.19
N GLU A 120 -11.00 -8.66 17.38
CA GLU A 120 -10.73 -7.26 17.71
C GLU A 120 -10.67 -6.40 16.45
N MET A 121 -11.30 -5.21 16.54
CA MET A 121 -11.19 -4.20 15.51
C MET A 121 -9.93 -3.38 15.75
N HIS A 122 -9.04 -3.35 14.74
CA HIS A 122 -7.86 -2.50 14.73
C HIS A 122 -8.02 -1.40 13.70
N TRP A 123 -7.55 -0.21 14.04
CA TRP A 123 -7.60 0.96 13.17
C TRP A 123 -6.19 1.36 12.78
N TRP A 124 -6.02 1.60 11.49
CA TRP A 124 -4.78 2.07 10.92
C TRP A 124 -5.06 3.37 10.17
N ALA A 125 -4.16 4.33 10.27
CA ALA A 125 -4.30 5.58 9.55
C ALA A 125 -2.93 6.09 9.11
N GLY A 126 -2.88 6.72 7.96
CA GLY A 126 -1.64 7.26 7.44
C GLY A 126 -1.80 8.03 6.14
N ARG A 127 -0.66 8.40 5.61
CA ARG A 127 -0.52 9.04 4.31
C ARG A 127 0.25 8.13 3.37
N THR A 128 -0.25 8.02 2.15
CA THR A 128 0.38 7.22 1.11
C THR A 128 0.87 8.11 -0.01
N THR A 129 2.09 7.86 -0.47
CA THR A 129 2.62 8.43 -1.70
C THR A 129 2.74 7.31 -2.72
N HIS A 130 2.00 7.40 -3.81
CA HIS A 130 2.16 6.51 -4.95
C HIS A 130 3.00 7.21 -6.03
N ARG A 131 3.89 6.46 -6.65
CA ARG A 131 4.49 6.82 -7.94
C ARG A 131 3.85 5.94 -8.99
N LEU A 132 3.09 6.55 -9.88
CA LEU A 132 2.36 5.84 -10.92
C LEU A 132 3.02 6.09 -12.28
N ARG A 133 3.08 5.04 -13.08
CA ARG A 133 3.64 5.07 -14.43
C ARG A 133 2.67 4.37 -15.38
N ARG A 134 2.58 4.85 -16.62
CA ARG A 134 1.83 4.14 -17.65
C ARG A 134 2.70 3.07 -18.31
N VAL A 135 2.18 1.86 -18.33
CA VAL A 135 2.77 0.72 -19.03
C VAL A 135 1.71 0.20 -20.00
N ASN A 136 1.98 0.28 -21.29
CA ASN A 136 1.01 -0.08 -22.34
C ASN A 136 -0.35 0.65 -22.17
N GLY A 137 -0.30 1.93 -21.77
CA GLY A 137 -1.50 2.76 -21.57
C GLY A 137 -2.19 2.60 -20.21
N GLU A 138 -1.83 1.61 -19.41
CA GLU A 138 -2.42 1.35 -18.11
C GLU A 138 -1.55 1.89 -16.97
N LEU A 139 -2.19 2.41 -15.92
CA LEU A 139 -1.46 2.85 -14.73
C LEU A 139 -0.91 1.65 -13.96
N ARG A 140 0.33 1.78 -13.51
CA ARG A 140 1.04 0.81 -12.65
C ARG A 140 1.78 1.53 -11.54
N MET A 141 1.95 0.87 -10.41
CA MET A 141 2.73 1.40 -9.29
C MET A 141 4.23 1.16 -9.53
N ALA A 142 4.98 2.23 -9.68
CA ALA A 142 6.44 2.21 -9.63
C ALA A 142 6.95 2.40 -8.19
N GLY A 143 6.09 2.89 -7.30
CA GLY A 143 6.39 3.03 -5.88
C GLY A 143 5.13 3.22 -5.06
N LYS A 144 5.16 2.72 -3.83
CA LYS A 144 4.16 2.99 -2.80
C LYS A 144 4.87 3.16 -1.47
N LYS A 145 4.80 4.37 -0.91
CA LYS A 145 5.31 4.70 0.42
C LYS A 145 4.13 4.95 1.34
N VAL A 146 4.07 4.24 2.46
CA VAL A 146 3.00 4.40 3.45
C VAL A 146 3.60 4.86 4.76
N VAL A 147 3.21 6.05 5.22
CA VAL A 147 3.65 6.61 6.50
C VAL A 147 2.47 6.56 7.46
N LEU A 148 2.54 5.66 8.43
CA LEU A 148 1.53 5.54 9.47
C LEU A 148 1.65 6.67 10.50
N VAL A 149 0.54 7.12 11.06
CA VAL A 149 0.53 8.16 12.10
C VAL A 149 1.29 7.72 13.36
N ASN A 150 1.37 6.41 13.60
CA ASN A 150 2.11 5.78 14.69
C ASN A 150 3.34 5.02 14.21
N ALA A 151 3.98 5.47 13.12
CA ALA A 151 5.09 4.79 12.46
C ALA A 151 6.26 4.43 13.39
N ALA A 152 6.57 5.30 14.36
CA ALA A 152 7.67 5.10 15.28
C ALA A 152 7.33 4.23 16.50
N ALA A 153 6.06 3.88 16.69
CA ALA A 153 5.60 3.03 17.78
C ALA A 153 5.78 1.55 17.43
N PRO A 154 5.87 0.64 18.42
CA PRO A 154 5.75 -0.79 18.17
C PRO A 154 4.40 -1.08 17.52
N LEU A 155 4.41 -1.69 16.34
CA LEU A 155 3.20 -2.01 15.60
C LEU A 155 2.78 -3.46 15.84
N PRO A 156 1.46 -3.76 15.81
CA PRO A 156 1.00 -5.12 15.66
C PRO A 156 1.53 -5.71 14.34
N ASN A 157 1.41 -7.01 14.19
CA ASN A 157 1.91 -7.70 13.01
C ASN A 157 1.25 -7.18 11.72
N LEU A 158 2.07 -6.70 10.79
CA LEU A 158 1.66 -6.31 9.43
C LEU A 158 1.66 -7.53 8.51
N SER A 159 0.77 -8.47 8.76
CA SER A 159 0.60 -9.67 7.94
C SER A 159 -0.45 -9.50 6.83
N PHE A 160 -0.68 -8.27 6.41
CA PHE A 160 -1.59 -7.87 5.34
C PHE A 160 -0.98 -6.70 4.55
N LEU A 161 -1.63 -6.29 3.47
CA LEU A 161 -1.19 -5.16 2.64
C LEU A 161 -1.76 -3.84 3.18
N ILE A 162 -0.88 -2.92 3.54
CA ILE A 162 -1.23 -1.59 4.02
C ILE A 162 -0.92 -0.51 2.99
#